data_048e9bc054fd7eda8ceae97be384ce64
#
_entry.id   048e9bc054fd7eda8ceae97be384ce64
#
_cell.length_a   1.000
_cell.length_b   1.000
_cell.length_c   1.000
_cell.angle_alpha   90.00
_cell.angle_beta   90.00
_cell.angle_gamma   90.00
#
_symmetry.space_group_name_H-M   'P 1'
#
loop_
_entity.id
_entity.type
_entity.pdbx_description
1 polymer ?
#
loop_
_entity_poly.entity_id
_entity_poly.type
_entity_poly.pdbx_seq_one_letter_code
_entity_poly.pdbx_strand_id
1 'polypeptide(L)'
;MALARRLCWCSAKIAGSSKPFASAPCSLPSRRNVCSSPSMRQSCMSAWAIGQYGTNEVLRYSEEIPVPTVSSPSDVMIKVHATSLNPLDVLMRGGYGAKLLKLRRDPLSVMDSGCEFPLVLGRDVSGEVVDCGSEVTHFAPGDEVWAAVPPWKQGSLAEYVTLTEYEVSHKPELLSHTEAASIPYVASTAVSALVNAGGLCRDTSSDKRVLITGGSGGVGTFSIQLLKAWGAHVTVTCSQNAEGLVRGLGADEVVDYTAGDVAEQLGTMEKFDLILDNIGGDTEQQAMGLLKPWAGAKYITLVTPLLLNTDSMGLLDGAVNAGFTLHTKAIQPPGPFVHGSIQLVSLARFSCSSHTLSGLLWTCHFPLGDHSAIEPSSVKLLVSTE
;
A
#
# COMPACT_ATOMS: atom_id res chain seq x y z
N MET A 1 13.45 14.21 -14.13
CA MET A 1 12.51 15.34 -13.97
C MET A 1 11.15 15.20 -14.65
N ALA A 2 10.93 14.27 -15.60
CA ALA A 2 9.65 14.15 -16.32
C ALA A 2 8.70 13.05 -15.77
N LEU A 3 9.16 12.15 -14.90
CA LEU A 3 8.37 11.01 -14.42
C LEU A 3 7.51 11.33 -13.18
N ALA A 4 7.94 12.24 -12.34
CA ALA A 4 7.19 12.58 -11.11
C ALA A 4 5.90 13.37 -11.34
N ARG A 5 5.80 14.09 -12.47
CA ARG A 5 4.61 14.90 -12.81
C ARG A 5 3.47 14.15 -13.48
N ARG A 6 3.61 12.84 -13.77
CA ARG A 6 2.58 12.03 -14.45
C ARG A 6 1.85 11.03 -13.58
N LEU A 7 2.10 11.00 -12.28
CA LEU A 7 1.46 10.06 -11.34
C LEU A 7 0.20 10.63 -10.66
N CYS A 8 -0.17 11.86 -10.97
CA CYS A 8 -1.49 12.38 -10.65
C CYS A 8 -2.42 12.12 -11.83
N TRP A 9 -3.46 11.28 -11.64
CA TRP A 9 -4.57 11.04 -12.57
C TRP A 9 -4.33 10.04 -13.72
N CYS A 10 -4.73 8.82 -13.50
CA CYS A 10 -5.27 7.94 -14.53
C CYS A 10 -6.54 7.26 -14.02
N SER A 11 -7.65 7.93 -14.18
CA SER A 11 -8.98 7.28 -14.24
C SER A 11 -9.06 6.49 -15.54
N ALA A 12 -9.09 5.18 -15.46
CA ALA A 12 -9.36 4.32 -16.60
C ALA A 12 -10.80 3.80 -16.52
N LYS A 13 -11.69 4.32 -17.33
CA LYS A 13 -13.01 3.71 -17.59
C LYS A 13 -12.80 2.37 -18.26
N ILE A 14 -13.14 1.29 -17.61
CA ILE A 14 -13.22 -0.02 -18.24
C ILE A 14 -14.61 -0.15 -18.86
N ALA A 15 -14.71 0.18 -20.16
CA ALA A 15 -15.85 -0.20 -20.97
C ALA A 15 -15.62 -1.63 -21.49
N GLY A 16 -16.48 -2.55 -21.08
CA GLY A 16 -16.46 -3.93 -21.53
C GLY A 16 -16.73 -4.03 -23.04
N SER A 17 -15.82 -4.68 -23.76
CA SER A 17 -16.06 -5.18 -25.11
C SER A 17 -15.41 -6.56 -25.22
N SER A 18 -16.23 -7.57 -25.10
CA SER A 18 -15.87 -8.97 -25.33
C SER A 18 -15.77 -9.24 -26.83
N LYS A 19 -14.59 -9.52 -27.36
CA LYS A 19 -14.41 -10.27 -28.60
C LYS A 19 -13.34 -11.34 -28.40
N PRO A 20 -13.60 -12.60 -28.81
CA PRO A 20 -12.65 -13.68 -28.66
C PRO A 20 -11.56 -13.57 -29.74
N PHE A 21 -10.31 -13.67 -29.33
CA PHE A 21 -9.19 -13.81 -30.25
C PHE A 21 -8.84 -15.27 -30.45
N ALA A 22 -8.74 -15.67 -31.72
CA ALA A 22 -8.37 -16.98 -32.16
C ALA A 22 -6.90 -17.29 -31.86
N SER A 23 -6.67 -18.47 -31.27
CA SER A 23 -5.37 -19.03 -30.98
C SER A 23 -4.67 -19.52 -32.26
N ALA A 24 -3.42 -19.11 -32.48
CA ALA A 24 -2.53 -19.74 -33.45
C ALA A 24 -1.85 -20.95 -32.80
N PRO A 25 -1.71 -22.09 -33.51
CA PRO A 25 -1.16 -23.31 -32.92
C PRO A 25 0.37 -23.26 -32.90
N CYS A 26 0.94 -23.40 -31.70
CA CYS A 26 2.36 -23.73 -31.55
C CYS A 26 2.54 -25.25 -31.67
N SER A 27 3.16 -25.73 -32.76
CA SER A 27 3.44 -27.12 -33.00
C SER A 27 4.65 -27.59 -32.17
N LEU A 28 4.41 -28.48 -31.21
CA LEU A 28 5.44 -29.24 -30.50
C LEU A 28 5.63 -30.62 -31.10
N PRO A 29 6.86 -31.16 -31.15
CA PRO A 29 7.12 -32.47 -31.70
C PRO A 29 6.65 -33.61 -30.77
N SER A 30 5.95 -34.55 -31.35
CA SER A 30 5.51 -35.82 -30.75
C SER A 30 6.68 -36.63 -30.20
N ARG A 31 6.70 -36.87 -28.86
CA ARG A 31 7.32 -38.07 -28.30
C ARG A 31 6.30 -38.80 -27.42
N ARG A 32 5.92 -39.98 -27.93
CA ARG A 32 5.21 -41.00 -27.14
C ARG A 32 6.16 -41.49 -26.03
N ASN A 33 5.69 -41.45 -24.78
CA ASN A 33 5.79 -42.60 -23.90
C ASN A 33 4.83 -42.42 -22.70
N VAL A 34 4.07 -43.46 -22.56
CA VAL A 34 3.03 -43.73 -21.59
C VAL A 34 3.60 -43.82 -20.18
N CYS A 35 3.10 -43.03 -19.27
CA CYS A 35 2.91 -43.42 -17.89
C CYS A 35 1.67 -42.68 -17.39
N SER A 36 0.56 -43.40 -17.34
CA SER A 36 -0.73 -42.91 -16.88
C SER A 36 -0.78 -42.96 -15.36
N SER A 37 -0.29 -41.91 -14.71
CA SER A 37 -0.78 -41.53 -13.39
C SER A 37 -1.96 -40.59 -13.60
N PRO A 38 -3.04 -40.68 -12.83
CA PRO A 38 -4.11 -39.68 -12.90
C PRO A 38 -3.53 -38.32 -12.50
N SER A 39 -3.28 -37.48 -13.49
CA SER A 39 -2.94 -36.07 -13.21
C SER A 39 -4.11 -35.50 -12.44
N MET A 40 -3.90 -35.19 -11.17
CA MET A 40 -4.83 -34.31 -10.44
C MET A 40 -4.95 -33.04 -11.28
N ARG A 41 -6.11 -32.83 -11.88
CA ARG A 41 -6.40 -31.58 -12.57
C ARG A 41 -6.29 -30.50 -11.51
N GLN A 42 -5.24 -29.71 -11.56
CA GLN A 42 -5.10 -28.56 -10.72
C GLN A 42 -6.32 -27.66 -10.98
N SER A 43 -7.07 -27.35 -9.95
CA SER A 43 -8.22 -26.44 -10.07
C SER A 43 -7.71 -25.05 -10.47
N CYS A 44 -8.39 -24.44 -11.45
CA CYS A 44 -8.08 -23.09 -11.90
C CYS A 44 -9.11 -22.10 -11.36
N MET A 45 -8.70 -20.84 -11.27
CA MET A 45 -9.49 -19.71 -10.83
C MET A 45 -9.41 -18.55 -11.82
N SER A 46 -10.37 -17.64 -11.73
CA SER A 46 -10.36 -16.39 -12.44
C SER A 46 -9.48 -15.36 -11.73
N ALA A 47 -8.64 -14.67 -12.49
CA ALA A 47 -7.81 -13.59 -11.95
C ALA A 47 -7.45 -12.54 -13.02
N TRP A 48 -7.15 -11.33 -12.55
CA TRP A 48 -6.46 -10.33 -13.32
C TRP A 48 -4.96 -10.43 -13.05
N ALA A 49 -4.19 -10.79 -14.07
CA ALA A 49 -2.76 -11.02 -13.94
C ALA A 49 -1.99 -10.33 -15.07
N ILE A 50 -0.70 -10.13 -14.87
CA ILE A 50 0.24 -9.69 -15.91
C ILE A 50 1.15 -10.85 -16.29
N GLY A 51 1.43 -10.98 -17.60
CA GLY A 51 2.38 -11.95 -18.16
C GLY A 51 3.76 -11.35 -18.41
N GLN A 52 3.90 -10.04 -18.28
CA GLN A 52 5.14 -9.27 -18.40
C GLN A 52 4.94 -7.89 -17.80
N TYR A 53 6.03 -7.18 -17.53
CA TYR A 53 5.94 -5.78 -17.11
C TYR A 53 5.58 -4.85 -18.27
N GLY A 54 4.83 -3.78 -17.97
CA GLY A 54 4.44 -2.80 -19.01
C GLY A 54 3.32 -1.84 -18.58
N THR A 55 2.64 -1.30 -19.57
CA THR A 55 1.52 -0.36 -19.41
C THR A 55 0.22 -1.10 -19.06
N ASN A 56 -0.93 -0.43 -19.05
CA ASN A 56 -2.24 -1.05 -18.76
C ASN A 56 -2.57 -2.25 -19.65
N GLU A 57 -1.99 -2.30 -20.85
CA GLU A 57 -2.26 -3.34 -21.83
C GLU A 57 -1.71 -4.73 -21.47
N VAL A 58 -0.81 -4.82 -20.51
CA VAL A 58 -0.29 -6.10 -20.03
C VAL A 58 -1.19 -6.80 -19.02
N LEU A 59 -2.15 -6.08 -18.45
CA LEU A 59 -3.12 -6.63 -17.51
C LEU A 59 -4.18 -7.43 -18.28
N ARG A 60 -4.30 -8.71 -17.97
CA ARG A 60 -5.23 -9.65 -18.64
C ARG A 60 -6.07 -10.39 -17.62
N TYR A 61 -7.34 -10.54 -17.94
CA TYR A 61 -8.22 -11.49 -17.27
C TYR A 61 -7.94 -12.89 -17.79
N SER A 62 -7.84 -13.85 -16.89
CA SER A 62 -7.64 -15.27 -17.22
C SER A 62 -8.42 -16.15 -16.23
N GLU A 63 -9.00 -17.22 -16.75
CA GLU A 63 -9.69 -18.26 -15.98
C GLU A 63 -8.81 -19.50 -15.77
N GLU A 64 -7.53 -19.41 -16.19
CA GLU A 64 -6.58 -20.52 -16.17
C GLU A 64 -5.47 -20.31 -15.11
N ILE A 65 -5.65 -19.41 -14.18
CA ILE A 65 -4.70 -19.21 -13.09
C ILE A 65 -4.89 -20.34 -12.06
N PRO A 66 -3.80 -21.04 -11.69
CA PRO A 66 -3.91 -22.10 -10.69
C PRO A 66 -4.44 -21.56 -9.35
N VAL A 67 -5.39 -22.25 -8.75
CA VAL A 67 -5.83 -21.96 -7.38
C VAL A 67 -4.65 -22.18 -6.45
N PRO A 68 -4.32 -21.23 -5.57
CA PRO A 68 -3.26 -21.40 -4.60
C PRO A 68 -3.56 -22.57 -3.67
N THR A 69 -2.54 -23.20 -3.14
CA THR A 69 -2.66 -24.30 -2.18
C THR A 69 -2.15 -23.85 -0.81
N VAL A 70 -2.74 -24.37 0.23
CA VAL A 70 -2.20 -24.29 1.59
C VAL A 70 -0.97 -25.19 1.64
N SER A 71 0.21 -24.62 1.57
CA SER A 71 1.50 -25.34 1.47
C SER A 71 2.34 -25.20 2.73
N SER A 72 2.16 -24.13 3.49
CA SER A 72 2.79 -23.92 4.80
C SER A 72 1.81 -24.23 5.93
N PRO A 73 2.29 -24.75 7.07
CA PRO A 73 1.44 -24.98 8.25
C PRO A 73 0.75 -23.72 8.77
N SER A 74 1.30 -22.54 8.47
CA SER A 74 0.75 -21.24 8.89
C SER A 74 -0.08 -20.53 7.82
N ASP A 75 -0.33 -21.16 6.66
CA ASP A 75 -1.07 -20.54 5.57
C ASP A 75 -2.57 -20.47 5.88
N VAL A 76 -3.19 -19.38 5.45
CA VAL A 76 -4.63 -19.14 5.46
C VAL A 76 -5.05 -18.84 4.03
N MET A 77 -5.94 -19.65 3.47
CA MET A 77 -6.52 -19.44 2.15
C MET A 77 -7.82 -18.66 2.27
N ILE A 78 -7.89 -17.55 1.56
CA ILE A 78 -8.99 -16.60 1.60
C ILE A 78 -9.70 -16.59 0.27
N LYS A 79 -11.01 -16.83 0.26
CA LYS A 79 -11.90 -16.54 -0.87
C LYS A 79 -12.14 -15.04 -0.90
N VAL A 80 -11.72 -14.39 -1.97
CA VAL A 80 -11.76 -12.94 -2.09
C VAL A 80 -13.18 -12.47 -2.37
N HIS A 81 -13.70 -11.56 -1.56
CA HIS A 81 -14.98 -10.88 -1.78
C HIS A 81 -14.76 -9.45 -2.32
N ALA A 82 -13.71 -8.78 -1.86
CA ALA A 82 -13.33 -7.46 -2.34
C ALA A 82 -11.81 -7.27 -2.27
N THR A 83 -11.31 -6.44 -3.17
CA THR A 83 -9.88 -6.04 -3.25
C THR A 83 -9.80 -4.57 -3.60
N SER A 84 -8.68 -3.91 -3.28
CA SER A 84 -8.40 -2.56 -3.75
C SER A 84 -7.09 -2.50 -4.53
N LEU A 85 -6.96 -1.45 -5.35
CA LEU A 85 -5.75 -1.11 -6.07
C LEU A 85 -5.04 0.05 -5.40
N ASN A 86 -3.76 -0.10 -5.22
CA ASN A 86 -2.88 0.90 -4.65
C ASN A 86 -1.89 1.44 -5.70
N PRO A 87 -1.31 2.63 -5.52
CA PRO A 87 -0.25 3.13 -6.40
C PRO A 87 0.89 2.12 -6.60
N LEU A 88 1.17 1.29 -5.57
CA LEU A 88 2.16 0.22 -5.67
C LEU A 88 1.80 -0.83 -6.74
N ASP A 89 0.53 -1.19 -6.90
CA ASP A 89 0.10 -2.14 -7.94
C ASP A 89 0.42 -1.61 -9.35
N VAL A 90 0.19 -0.32 -9.57
CA VAL A 90 0.50 0.35 -10.84
C VAL A 90 2.02 0.37 -11.08
N LEU A 91 2.79 0.65 -10.05
CA LEU A 91 4.25 0.66 -10.12
C LEU A 91 4.81 -0.76 -10.35
N MET A 92 4.30 -1.78 -9.64
CA MET A 92 4.69 -3.18 -9.81
C MET A 92 4.37 -3.70 -11.20
N ARG A 93 3.21 -3.34 -11.76
CA ARG A 93 2.88 -3.64 -13.15
C ARG A 93 3.94 -3.09 -14.11
N GLY A 94 4.49 -1.91 -13.83
CA GLY A 94 5.56 -1.28 -14.60
C GLY A 94 6.96 -1.84 -14.34
N GLY A 95 7.12 -2.81 -13.44
CA GLY A 95 8.40 -3.43 -13.10
C GLY A 95 9.11 -2.83 -11.88
N TYR A 96 8.44 -1.97 -11.12
CA TYR A 96 9.01 -1.45 -9.87
C TYR A 96 9.20 -2.55 -8.83
N GLY A 97 10.41 -2.65 -8.30
CA GLY A 97 10.79 -3.67 -7.34
C GLY A 97 11.04 -5.06 -7.96
N ALA A 98 11.02 -5.18 -9.29
CA ALA A 98 11.11 -6.46 -10.00
C ALA A 98 12.26 -7.34 -9.50
N LYS A 99 13.46 -6.79 -9.36
CA LYS A 99 14.63 -7.57 -8.94
C LYS A 99 14.57 -8.02 -7.48
N LEU A 100 14.22 -7.11 -6.58
CA LEU A 100 14.20 -7.41 -5.14
C LEU A 100 12.98 -8.24 -4.74
N LEU A 101 11.80 -7.93 -5.27
CA LEU A 101 10.57 -8.65 -4.95
C LEU A 101 10.57 -10.05 -5.57
N LYS A 102 11.13 -10.22 -6.77
CA LYS A 102 11.32 -11.53 -7.38
C LYS A 102 12.20 -12.43 -6.52
N LEU A 103 13.36 -11.93 -6.09
CA LEU A 103 14.25 -12.66 -5.19
C LEU A 103 13.55 -13.09 -3.89
N ARG A 104 12.64 -12.27 -3.37
CA ARG A 104 11.90 -12.59 -2.16
C ARG A 104 10.75 -13.58 -2.40
N ARG A 105 10.14 -13.56 -3.59
CA ARG A 105 9.12 -14.56 -3.99
C ARG A 105 9.74 -15.93 -4.19
N ASP A 106 10.87 -15.98 -4.86
CA ASP A 106 11.59 -17.22 -5.16
C ASP A 106 13.09 -17.00 -5.00
N PRO A 107 13.65 -17.31 -3.81
CA PRO A 107 15.07 -17.17 -3.54
C PRO A 107 15.96 -18.04 -4.45
N LEU A 108 15.42 -19.11 -5.03
CA LEU A 108 16.16 -20.03 -5.92
C LEU A 108 16.17 -19.51 -7.38
N SER A 109 15.32 -18.57 -7.73
CA SER A 109 15.21 -18.02 -9.09
C SER A 109 16.38 -17.13 -9.51
N VAL A 110 17.34 -16.89 -8.63
CA VAL A 110 18.56 -16.11 -8.96
C VAL A 110 19.38 -16.77 -10.08
N MET A 111 19.31 -18.10 -10.19
CA MET A 111 20.11 -18.90 -11.14
C MET A 111 19.34 -19.32 -12.39
N ASP A 112 18.02 -19.19 -12.40
CA ASP A 112 17.18 -19.63 -13.51
C ASP A 112 16.04 -18.66 -13.75
N SER A 113 15.54 -18.61 -14.99
CA SER A 113 14.39 -17.85 -15.43
C SER A 113 13.06 -18.39 -14.86
N GLY A 114 13.04 -18.63 -13.55
CA GLY A 114 11.85 -19.10 -12.83
C GLY A 114 10.65 -18.21 -13.12
N CYS A 115 9.49 -18.81 -13.28
CA CYS A 115 8.24 -18.16 -13.69
C CYS A 115 7.76 -17.14 -12.66
N GLU A 116 8.23 -15.88 -12.77
CA GLU A 116 7.64 -14.77 -12.04
C GLU A 116 6.19 -14.54 -12.47
N PHE A 117 5.91 -14.83 -13.72
CA PHE A 117 4.61 -14.67 -14.35
C PHE A 117 3.85 -16.00 -14.50
N PRO A 118 2.53 -15.98 -14.43
CA PRO A 118 1.66 -14.82 -14.26
C PRO A 118 1.75 -14.22 -12.86
N LEU A 119 1.78 -12.87 -12.77
CA LEU A 119 1.79 -12.14 -11.52
C LEU A 119 0.41 -11.50 -11.30
N VAL A 120 -0.27 -11.90 -10.26
CA VAL A 120 -1.53 -11.32 -9.81
C VAL A 120 -1.23 -10.09 -8.96
N LEU A 121 -1.90 -8.97 -9.27
CA LEU A 121 -1.82 -7.71 -8.52
C LEU A 121 -2.91 -7.64 -7.45
N GLY A 122 -3.05 -6.48 -6.79
CA GLY A 122 -3.98 -6.25 -5.68
C GLY A 122 -3.30 -6.43 -4.34
N ARG A 123 -3.21 -5.32 -3.59
CA ARG A 123 -2.47 -5.30 -2.31
C ARG A 123 -3.37 -5.21 -1.10
N ASP A 124 -4.67 -5.23 -1.27
CA ASP A 124 -5.65 -5.35 -0.20
C ASP A 124 -6.60 -6.50 -0.47
N VAL A 125 -7.10 -7.12 0.57
CA VAL A 125 -8.13 -8.16 0.49
C VAL A 125 -9.10 -8.06 1.65
N SER A 126 -10.37 -8.32 1.37
CA SER A 126 -11.36 -8.73 2.35
C SER A 126 -12.16 -9.90 1.79
N GLY A 127 -12.35 -10.93 2.58
CA GLY A 127 -12.98 -12.18 2.14
C GLY A 127 -13.24 -13.13 3.29
N GLU A 128 -13.46 -14.38 2.95
CA GLU A 128 -13.79 -15.47 3.86
C GLU A 128 -12.67 -16.52 3.83
N VAL A 129 -12.28 -17.00 4.99
CA VAL A 129 -11.34 -18.12 5.12
C VAL A 129 -12.01 -19.40 4.60
N VAL A 130 -11.34 -20.10 3.70
CA VAL A 130 -11.84 -21.37 3.13
C VAL A 130 -11.00 -22.58 3.49
N ASP A 131 -9.72 -22.38 3.80
CA ASP A 131 -8.81 -23.46 4.22
C ASP A 131 -7.66 -22.89 5.06
N CYS A 132 -7.11 -23.70 5.98
CA CYS A 132 -6.06 -23.32 6.89
C CYS A 132 -5.00 -24.40 7.01
N GLY A 133 -3.75 -23.98 7.19
CA GLY A 133 -2.65 -24.84 7.54
C GLY A 133 -2.78 -25.41 8.98
N SER A 134 -2.04 -26.49 9.23
CA SER A 134 -2.15 -27.26 10.48
C SER A 134 -1.75 -26.52 11.76
N GLU A 135 -0.99 -25.42 11.66
CA GLU A 135 -0.55 -24.60 12.80
C GLU A 135 -1.37 -23.33 12.97
N VAL A 136 -2.33 -23.06 12.10
CA VAL A 136 -3.24 -21.91 12.22
C VAL A 136 -4.17 -22.13 13.40
N THR A 137 -4.20 -21.18 14.32
CA THR A 137 -4.97 -21.28 15.58
C THR A 137 -5.98 -20.16 15.76
N HIS A 138 -5.83 -19.04 15.06
CA HIS A 138 -6.66 -17.84 15.21
C HIS A 138 -7.79 -17.74 14.20
N PHE A 139 -7.78 -18.58 13.16
CA PHE A 139 -8.75 -18.56 12.08
C PHE A 139 -9.28 -19.95 11.77
N ALA A 140 -10.54 -20.00 11.37
CA ALA A 140 -11.21 -21.20 10.88
C ALA A 140 -11.97 -20.91 9.57
N PRO A 141 -12.23 -21.95 8.72
CA PRO A 141 -13.10 -21.78 7.57
C PRO A 141 -14.45 -21.16 7.95
N GLY A 142 -14.86 -20.13 7.22
CA GLY A 142 -16.06 -19.34 7.48
C GLY A 142 -15.80 -18.00 8.15
N ASP A 143 -14.59 -17.75 8.66
CA ASP A 143 -14.26 -16.46 9.28
C ASP A 143 -14.13 -15.37 8.22
N GLU A 144 -14.76 -14.23 8.46
CA GLU A 144 -14.59 -13.03 7.64
C GLU A 144 -13.29 -12.29 8.04
N VAL A 145 -12.45 -12.07 7.05
CA VAL A 145 -11.09 -11.53 7.27
C VAL A 145 -10.75 -10.40 6.30
N TRP A 146 -9.73 -9.65 6.66
CA TRP A 146 -9.11 -8.64 5.84
C TRP A 146 -7.60 -8.62 6.02
N ALA A 147 -6.86 -8.14 5.00
CA ALA A 147 -5.40 -8.07 5.05
C ALA A 147 -4.81 -7.11 4.03
N ALA A 148 -3.62 -6.58 4.34
CA ALA A 148 -2.72 -6.01 3.34
C ALA A 148 -1.84 -7.12 2.76
N VAL A 149 -1.91 -7.33 1.46
CA VAL A 149 -1.16 -8.38 0.76
C VAL A 149 0.27 -7.92 0.52
N PRO A 150 1.29 -8.61 1.06
CA PRO A 150 2.69 -8.25 0.86
C PRO A 150 3.08 -8.21 -0.62
N PRO A 151 3.94 -7.25 -1.05
CA PRO A 151 4.29 -7.10 -2.47
C PRO A 151 5.10 -8.27 -3.05
N TRP A 152 5.66 -9.10 -2.22
CA TRP A 152 6.36 -10.33 -2.64
C TRP A 152 5.47 -11.56 -2.72
N LYS A 153 4.17 -11.45 -2.48
CA LYS A 153 3.18 -12.52 -2.69
C LYS A 153 2.34 -12.26 -3.93
N GLN A 154 1.66 -13.30 -4.41
CA GLN A 154 0.58 -13.15 -5.39
C GLN A 154 -0.52 -12.29 -4.78
N GLY A 155 -1.14 -11.45 -5.60
CA GLY A 155 -2.13 -10.48 -5.13
C GLY A 155 -3.54 -11.02 -5.05
N SER A 156 -4.44 -10.14 -4.71
CA SER A 156 -5.84 -10.41 -4.43
C SER A 156 -6.80 -10.10 -5.59
N LEU A 157 -6.29 -9.67 -6.77
CA LEU A 157 -7.13 -9.55 -7.98
C LEU A 157 -7.44 -10.93 -8.58
N ALA A 158 -7.91 -11.86 -7.74
CA ALA A 158 -8.21 -13.24 -8.03
C ALA A 158 -9.35 -13.75 -7.15
N GLU A 159 -9.90 -14.92 -7.43
CA GLU A 159 -10.94 -15.52 -6.59
C GLU A 159 -10.40 -15.99 -5.23
N TYR A 160 -9.12 -16.38 -5.18
CA TYR A 160 -8.47 -16.85 -3.95
C TYR A 160 -7.08 -16.26 -3.80
N VAL A 161 -6.68 -16.03 -2.54
CA VAL A 161 -5.32 -15.62 -2.16
C VAL A 161 -4.89 -16.38 -0.91
N THR A 162 -3.60 -16.71 -0.81
CA THR A 162 -3.03 -17.36 0.38
C THR A 162 -2.08 -16.42 1.08
N LEU A 163 -2.33 -16.20 2.37
CA LEU A 163 -1.52 -15.40 3.28
C LEU A 163 -1.12 -16.24 4.47
N THR A 164 -0.16 -15.77 5.28
CA THR A 164 0.13 -16.41 6.56
C THR A 164 -0.79 -15.86 7.64
N GLU A 165 -1.05 -16.64 8.69
CA GLU A 165 -1.86 -16.25 9.85
C GLU A 165 -1.48 -14.87 10.40
N TYR A 166 -0.18 -14.53 10.39
CA TYR A 166 0.32 -13.25 10.91
C TYR A 166 0.05 -12.04 10.01
N GLU A 167 -0.38 -12.26 8.77
CA GLU A 167 -0.70 -11.22 7.80
C GLU A 167 -2.20 -10.92 7.73
N VAL A 168 -3.02 -11.69 8.44
CA VAL A 168 -4.48 -11.66 8.38
C VAL A 168 -5.07 -11.17 9.71
N SER A 169 -6.23 -10.52 9.67
CA SER A 169 -7.05 -10.19 10.83
C SER A 169 -8.52 -10.44 10.54
N HIS A 170 -9.31 -10.63 11.60
CA HIS A 170 -10.76 -10.60 11.48
C HIS A 170 -11.24 -9.25 10.94
N LYS A 171 -12.13 -9.29 9.96
CA LYS A 171 -12.78 -8.10 9.43
C LYS A 171 -13.65 -7.46 10.54
N PRO A 172 -13.62 -6.13 10.71
CA PRO A 172 -14.60 -5.48 11.60
C PRO A 172 -16.03 -5.79 11.16
N GLU A 173 -16.87 -6.20 12.09
CA GLU A 173 -18.25 -6.65 11.82
C GLU A 173 -19.10 -5.57 11.14
N LEU A 174 -18.86 -4.29 11.48
CA LEU A 174 -19.61 -3.15 10.97
C LEU A 174 -19.25 -2.77 9.53
N LEU A 175 -18.16 -3.29 8.98
CA LEU A 175 -17.71 -2.96 7.63
C LEU A 175 -18.18 -4.02 6.63
N SER A 176 -18.67 -3.59 5.50
CA SER A 176 -18.82 -4.46 4.32
C SER A 176 -17.44 -4.89 3.80
N HIS A 177 -17.36 -5.96 3.01
CA HIS A 177 -16.10 -6.37 2.40
C HIS A 177 -15.48 -5.29 1.52
N THR A 178 -16.31 -4.52 0.80
CA THR A 178 -15.84 -3.42 -0.06
C THR A 178 -15.18 -2.30 0.76
N GLU A 179 -15.79 -1.93 1.88
CA GLU A 179 -15.21 -0.94 2.81
C GLU A 179 -13.95 -1.49 3.46
N ALA A 180 -14.01 -2.72 3.96
CA ALA A 180 -12.88 -3.37 4.60
C ALA A 180 -11.67 -3.51 3.67
N ALA A 181 -11.87 -3.83 2.39
CA ALA A 181 -10.79 -3.97 1.43
C ALA A 181 -10.12 -2.62 1.04
N SER A 182 -10.69 -1.48 1.40
CA SER A 182 -10.09 -0.17 1.10
C SER A 182 -9.05 0.31 2.15
N ILE A 183 -8.92 -0.39 3.27
CA ILE A 183 -8.23 0.13 4.46
C ILE A 183 -6.85 -0.51 4.72
N PRO A 184 -6.63 -1.82 4.63
CA PRO A 184 -5.47 -2.48 5.25
C PRO A 184 -4.13 -1.93 4.80
N TYR A 185 -3.92 -1.72 3.50
CA TYR A 185 -2.66 -1.24 2.97
C TYR A 185 -2.36 0.20 3.40
N VAL A 186 -3.32 1.11 3.24
CA VAL A 186 -3.14 2.52 3.58
C VAL A 186 -3.03 2.72 5.09
N ALA A 187 -3.81 1.97 5.87
CA ALA A 187 -3.77 2.00 7.33
C ALA A 187 -2.43 1.46 7.86
N SER A 188 -1.95 0.32 7.35
CA SER A 188 -0.64 -0.24 7.73
C SER A 188 0.50 0.72 7.41
N THR A 189 0.42 1.39 6.26
CA THR A 189 1.40 2.41 5.85
C THR A 189 1.36 3.62 6.79
N ALA A 190 0.17 4.17 7.06
CA ALA A 190 0.00 5.32 7.94
C ALA A 190 0.45 5.01 9.38
N VAL A 191 0.06 3.85 9.93
CA VAL A 191 0.49 3.41 11.27
C VAL A 191 2.00 3.20 11.31
N SER A 192 2.59 2.57 10.30
CA SER A 192 4.05 2.42 10.23
C SER A 192 4.78 3.75 10.21
N ALA A 193 4.23 4.74 9.50
CA ALA A 193 4.79 6.09 9.45
C ALA A 193 4.57 6.86 10.75
N LEU A 194 3.33 7.01 11.19
CA LEU A 194 2.98 7.89 12.29
C LEU A 194 3.33 7.31 13.67
N VAL A 195 3.10 6.01 13.87
CA VAL A 195 3.34 5.34 15.15
C VAL A 195 4.76 4.83 15.24
N ASN A 196 5.15 3.89 14.34
CA ASN A 196 6.43 3.20 14.49
C ASN A 196 7.63 4.12 14.21
N ALA A 197 7.57 4.92 13.15
CA ALA A 197 8.61 5.88 12.81
C ALA A 197 8.40 7.21 13.54
N GLY A 198 7.18 7.73 13.53
CA GLY A 198 6.81 9.00 14.13
C GLY A 198 6.86 9.02 15.66
N GLY A 199 6.53 7.90 16.28
CA GLY A 199 6.41 7.78 17.73
C GLY A 199 5.15 8.45 18.29
N LEU A 200 4.15 8.70 17.43
CA LEU A 200 2.87 9.25 17.85
C LEU A 200 1.99 8.14 18.45
N CYS A 201 1.23 8.48 19.45
CA CYS A 201 0.21 7.63 20.04
C CYS A 201 -0.96 8.50 20.56
N ARG A 202 -2.06 7.85 20.94
CA ARG A 202 -3.27 8.53 21.42
C ARG A 202 -2.98 9.51 22.56
N ASP A 203 -2.13 9.13 23.50
CA ASP A 203 -1.91 9.88 24.72
C ASP A 203 -0.95 11.07 24.55
N THR A 204 -0.18 11.10 23.46
CA THR A 204 0.88 12.09 23.24
C THR A 204 0.65 12.98 22.01
N SER A 205 -0.46 12.80 21.30
CA SER A 205 -0.69 13.49 20.02
C SER A 205 -1.54 14.77 20.14
N SER A 206 -2.22 14.99 21.25
CA SER A 206 -3.20 16.09 21.42
C SER A 206 -2.59 17.50 21.29
N ASP A 207 -1.31 17.65 21.60
CA ASP A 207 -0.55 18.90 21.51
C ASP A 207 0.37 18.97 20.27
N LYS A 208 0.31 17.99 19.40
CA LYS A 208 1.16 17.89 18.22
C LYS A 208 0.55 18.55 16.99
N ARG A 209 1.39 19.25 16.25
CA ARG A 209 1.08 19.77 14.93
C ARG A 209 1.71 18.89 13.87
N VAL A 210 0.89 18.34 13.00
CA VAL A 210 1.32 17.39 11.96
C VAL A 210 0.99 17.96 10.58
N LEU A 211 1.99 18.01 9.70
CA LEU A 211 1.79 18.32 8.29
C LEU A 211 1.73 17.00 7.49
N ILE A 212 0.74 16.87 6.61
CA ILE A 212 0.61 15.76 5.67
C ILE A 212 0.64 16.30 4.26
N THR A 213 1.68 15.96 3.47
CA THR A 213 1.68 16.25 2.05
C THR A 213 0.86 15.20 1.29
N GLY A 214 0.06 15.64 0.30
CA GLY A 214 -0.84 14.74 -0.42
C GLY A 214 -1.97 14.20 0.47
N GLY A 215 -2.62 15.09 1.23
CA GLY A 215 -3.66 14.75 2.20
C GLY A 215 -4.90 14.06 1.62
N SER A 216 -5.19 14.23 0.33
CA SER A 216 -6.34 13.62 -0.35
C SER A 216 -6.11 12.20 -0.85
N GLY A 217 -4.88 11.68 -0.79
CA GLY A 217 -4.58 10.29 -1.13
C GLY A 217 -5.01 9.31 -0.04
N GLY A 218 -5.00 8.00 -0.34
CA GLY A 218 -5.43 6.96 0.61
C GLY A 218 -4.72 7.02 1.96
N VAL A 219 -3.38 7.09 1.98
CA VAL A 219 -2.60 7.25 3.22
C VAL A 219 -2.92 8.58 3.92
N GLY A 220 -3.05 9.67 3.14
CA GLY A 220 -3.37 11.00 3.68
C GLY A 220 -4.72 11.04 4.38
N THR A 221 -5.77 10.56 3.72
CA THR A 221 -7.14 10.55 4.26
C THR A 221 -7.26 9.68 5.51
N PHE A 222 -6.61 8.52 5.54
CA PHE A 222 -6.55 7.69 6.75
C PHE A 222 -5.77 8.39 7.88
N SER A 223 -4.62 8.99 7.55
CA SER A 223 -3.78 9.70 8.54
C SER A 223 -4.48 10.88 9.18
N ILE A 224 -5.25 11.67 8.41
CA ILE A 224 -6.07 12.78 8.93
C ILE A 224 -7.02 12.25 10.02
N GLN A 225 -7.81 11.23 9.69
CA GLN A 225 -8.81 10.67 10.61
C GLN A 225 -8.15 10.11 11.89
N LEU A 226 -7.05 9.36 11.73
CA LEU A 226 -6.31 8.79 12.86
C LEU A 226 -5.79 9.89 13.81
N LEU A 227 -5.13 10.91 13.25
CA LEU A 227 -4.54 12.00 14.01
C LEU A 227 -5.62 12.86 14.69
N LYS A 228 -6.75 13.11 14.01
CA LYS A 228 -7.88 13.83 14.60
C LYS A 228 -8.54 13.06 15.72
N ALA A 229 -8.65 11.73 15.61
CA ALA A 229 -9.12 10.87 16.71
C ALA A 229 -8.18 10.92 17.93
N TRP A 230 -6.91 11.27 17.74
CA TRP A 230 -5.93 11.48 18.80
C TRP A 230 -5.76 12.93 19.26
N GLY A 231 -6.57 13.84 18.70
CA GLY A 231 -6.60 15.25 19.09
C GLY A 231 -5.48 16.12 18.51
N ALA A 232 -4.70 15.62 17.56
CA ALA A 232 -3.64 16.38 16.91
C ALA A 232 -4.19 17.53 16.06
N HIS A 233 -3.39 18.58 15.88
CA HIS A 233 -3.65 19.63 14.90
C HIS A 233 -3.06 19.18 13.54
N VAL A 234 -3.91 19.09 12.52
CA VAL A 234 -3.55 18.51 11.23
C VAL A 234 -3.63 19.57 10.13
N THR A 235 -2.49 19.87 9.53
CA THR A 235 -2.37 20.67 8.31
C THR A 235 -2.12 19.74 7.12
N VAL A 236 -2.78 19.95 5.99
CA VAL A 236 -2.62 19.12 4.79
C VAL A 236 -2.34 19.95 3.55
N THR A 237 -1.58 19.37 2.61
CA THR A 237 -1.53 19.91 1.24
C THR A 237 -2.38 19.04 0.33
N CYS A 238 -3.24 19.65 -0.48
CA CYS A 238 -4.03 18.97 -1.50
C CYS A 238 -4.31 19.94 -2.67
N SER A 239 -5.00 19.48 -3.71
CA SER A 239 -5.55 20.36 -4.75
C SER A 239 -6.86 20.97 -4.28
N GLN A 240 -7.24 22.12 -4.85
CA GLN A 240 -8.47 22.82 -4.55
C GLN A 240 -9.72 21.92 -4.59
N ASN A 241 -9.78 21.02 -5.58
CA ASN A 241 -10.90 20.10 -5.74
C ASN A 241 -11.06 19.11 -4.57
N ALA A 242 -10.00 18.87 -3.81
CA ALA A 242 -10.00 17.94 -2.68
C ALA A 242 -10.14 18.63 -1.31
N GLU A 243 -10.17 19.97 -1.26
CA GLU A 243 -10.25 20.71 -0.01
C GLU A 243 -11.48 20.33 0.82
N GLY A 244 -12.66 20.24 0.17
CA GLY A 244 -13.89 19.83 0.85
C GLY A 244 -13.80 18.45 1.48
N LEU A 245 -13.14 17.49 0.81
CA LEU A 245 -12.91 16.16 1.34
C LEU A 245 -12.03 16.19 2.59
N VAL A 246 -10.84 16.80 2.51
CA VAL A 246 -9.89 16.76 3.64
C VAL A 246 -10.39 17.54 4.84
N ARG A 247 -11.12 18.65 4.64
CA ARG A 247 -11.82 19.37 5.73
C ARG A 247 -12.93 18.53 6.34
N GLY A 248 -13.72 17.83 5.53
CA GLY A 248 -14.76 16.92 6.00
C GLY A 248 -14.20 15.75 6.83
N LEU A 249 -12.94 15.34 6.61
CA LEU A 249 -12.23 14.34 7.41
C LEU A 249 -11.60 14.94 8.69
N GLY A 250 -11.68 16.28 8.87
CA GLY A 250 -11.24 16.95 10.08
C GLY A 250 -9.90 17.70 9.97
N ALA A 251 -9.32 17.88 8.78
CA ALA A 251 -8.12 18.72 8.64
C ALA A 251 -8.38 20.15 9.14
N ASP A 252 -7.51 20.66 10.01
CA ASP A 252 -7.65 21.99 10.61
C ASP A 252 -7.21 23.07 9.61
N GLU A 253 -6.11 22.85 8.91
CA GLU A 253 -5.56 23.76 7.91
C GLU A 253 -5.32 23.03 6.59
N VAL A 254 -5.62 23.72 5.49
CA VAL A 254 -5.46 23.17 4.14
C VAL A 254 -4.69 24.16 3.29
N VAL A 255 -3.64 23.69 2.64
CA VAL A 255 -2.81 24.44 1.70
C VAL A 255 -3.03 23.86 0.30
N ASP A 256 -3.53 24.69 -0.60
CA ASP A 256 -3.74 24.32 -2.00
C ASP A 256 -2.42 24.48 -2.79
N TYR A 257 -1.83 23.36 -3.20
CA TYR A 257 -0.59 23.39 -3.98
C TYR A 257 -0.78 23.87 -5.43
N THR A 258 -2.03 24.08 -5.86
CA THR A 258 -2.34 24.58 -7.21
C THR A 258 -2.52 26.11 -7.23
N ALA A 259 -2.73 26.74 -6.09
CA ALA A 259 -3.11 28.17 -5.97
C ALA A 259 -1.93 29.10 -5.73
N GLY A 260 -0.69 28.60 -5.53
CA GLY A 260 0.47 29.44 -5.26
C GLY A 260 1.70 28.68 -4.76
N ASP A 261 2.67 29.42 -4.21
CA ASP A 261 3.86 28.84 -3.61
C ASP A 261 3.52 28.20 -2.25
N VAL A 262 3.59 26.86 -2.22
CA VAL A 262 3.33 26.06 -1.02
C VAL A 262 4.34 26.37 0.09
N ALA A 263 5.61 26.63 -0.27
CA ALA A 263 6.65 26.91 0.72
C ALA A 263 6.41 28.25 1.41
N GLU A 264 5.96 29.25 0.67
CA GLU A 264 5.59 30.56 1.23
C GLU A 264 4.40 30.42 2.18
N GLN A 265 3.32 29.75 1.76
CA GLN A 265 2.13 29.54 2.57
C GLN A 265 2.44 28.77 3.87
N LEU A 266 3.17 27.65 3.77
CA LEU A 266 3.57 26.85 4.93
C LEU A 266 4.58 27.61 5.83
N GLY A 267 5.41 28.46 5.25
CA GLY A 267 6.41 29.27 5.96
C GLY A 267 5.82 30.28 6.94
N THR A 268 4.58 30.73 6.71
CA THR A 268 3.83 31.63 7.59
C THR A 268 3.17 30.95 8.77
N MET A 269 3.04 29.61 8.72
CA MET A 269 2.39 28.82 9.76
C MET A 269 3.34 28.50 10.93
N GLU A 270 2.76 28.09 12.04
CA GLU A 270 3.53 27.53 13.14
C GLU A 270 4.24 26.24 12.72
N LYS A 271 5.44 26.05 13.23
CA LYS A 271 6.27 24.88 12.94
C LYS A 271 5.62 23.57 13.39
N PHE A 272 5.99 22.48 12.74
CA PHE A 272 5.40 21.15 12.92
C PHE A 272 6.26 20.24 13.81
N ASP A 273 5.59 19.41 14.59
CA ASP A 273 6.23 18.31 15.35
C ASP A 273 6.55 17.11 14.45
N LEU A 274 5.74 16.91 13.42
CA LEU A 274 5.93 15.83 12.46
C LEU A 274 5.46 16.27 11.07
N ILE A 275 6.22 15.86 10.05
CA ILE A 275 5.82 15.98 8.65
C ILE A 275 5.74 14.57 8.06
N LEU A 276 4.57 14.18 7.57
CA LEU A 276 4.37 12.97 6.78
C LEU A 276 4.37 13.33 5.30
N ASP A 277 5.41 12.93 4.60
CA ASP A 277 5.57 13.22 3.18
C ASP A 277 5.21 12.00 2.31
N ASN A 278 4.06 12.10 1.64
CA ASN A 278 3.57 11.08 0.70
C ASN A 278 3.98 11.36 -0.76
N ILE A 279 4.62 12.49 -1.04
CA ILE A 279 4.89 12.98 -2.40
C ILE A 279 6.38 12.82 -2.77
N GLY A 280 7.27 13.22 -1.85
CA GLY A 280 8.72 13.23 -2.09
C GLY A 280 9.17 14.32 -3.07
N GLY A 281 10.43 14.25 -3.48
CA GLY A 281 11.02 15.16 -4.46
C GLY A 281 11.70 16.39 -3.85
N ASP A 282 11.68 17.51 -4.58
CA ASP A 282 12.44 18.72 -4.23
C ASP A 282 11.90 19.45 -2.98
N THR A 283 10.72 19.05 -2.49
CA THR A 283 10.07 19.66 -1.32
C THR A 283 10.71 19.22 0.01
N GLU A 284 11.55 18.18 0.02
CA GLU A 284 12.16 17.63 1.25
C GLU A 284 12.97 18.68 2.01
N GLN A 285 13.85 19.44 1.31
CA GLN A 285 14.66 20.47 1.97
C GLN A 285 13.83 21.61 2.54
N GLN A 286 12.79 22.03 1.83
CA GLN A 286 11.86 23.05 2.30
C GLN A 286 11.07 22.55 3.53
N ALA A 287 10.61 21.30 3.47
CA ALA A 287 9.88 20.68 4.56
C ALA A 287 10.71 20.58 5.86
N MET A 288 12.00 20.30 5.75
CA MET A 288 12.90 20.29 6.93
C MET A 288 12.94 21.64 7.64
N GLY A 289 12.86 22.74 6.90
CA GLY A 289 12.78 24.10 7.47
C GLY A 289 11.46 24.39 8.21
N LEU A 290 10.43 23.56 8.03
CA LEU A 290 9.11 23.72 8.69
C LEU A 290 9.01 22.95 10.02
N LEU A 291 9.99 22.11 10.36
CA LEU A 291 10.01 21.39 11.63
C LEU A 291 10.36 22.30 12.82
N LYS A 292 9.77 22.00 13.98
CA LYS A 292 10.10 22.66 15.25
C LYS A 292 11.58 22.42 15.59
N PRO A 293 12.38 23.47 15.83
CA PRO A 293 13.78 23.31 16.23
C PRO A 293 13.88 22.73 17.64
N TRP A 294 14.87 21.86 17.87
CA TRP A 294 15.23 21.31 19.19
C TRP A 294 14.11 20.52 19.92
N ALA A 295 12.99 20.21 19.23
CA ALA A 295 11.82 19.56 19.81
C ALA A 295 11.75 18.03 19.51
N GLY A 296 12.78 17.45 18.90
CA GLY A 296 12.73 16.06 18.43
C GLY A 296 11.72 15.84 17.30
N ALA A 297 11.42 16.91 16.56
CA ALA A 297 10.50 16.88 15.42
C ALA A 297 11.02 15.95 14.31
N LYS A 298 10.11 15.33 13.56
CA LYS A 298 10.45 14.30 12.59
C LYS A 298 9.88 14.59 11.21
N TYR A 299 10.71 14.37 10.20
CA TYR A 299 10.28 14.27 8.80
C TYR A 299 10.25 12.79 8.40
N ILE A 300 9.12 12.34 7.93
CA ILE A 300 8.88 10.94 7.55
C ILE A 300 8.44 10.91 6.10
N THR A 301 9.15 10.20 5.26
CA THR A 301 8.80 10.04 3.85
C THR A 301 8.50 8.59 3.49
N LEU A 302 7.49 8.39 2.65
CA LEU A 302 7.15 7.10 2.07
C LEU A 302 7.96 6.82 0.80
N VAL A 303 8.65 7.83 0.26
CA VAL A 303 9.41 7.71 -0.98
C VAL A 303 10.83 7.23 -0.67
N THR A 304 11.12 5.98 -1.03
CA THR A 304 12.42 5.35 -0.79
C THR A 304 13.14 5.05 -2.11
N PRO A 305 14.45 5.34 -2.22
CA PRO A 305 15.21 5.06 -3.43
C PRO A 305 15.55 3.57 -3.60
N LEU A 306 15.35 2.72 -2.57
CA LEU A 306 15.87 1.35 -2.54
C LEU A 306 15.42 0.51 -3.75
N LEU A 307 14.12 0.43 -3.97
CA LEU A 307 13.57 -0.41 -5.06
C LEU A 307 13.96 0.15 -6.44
N LEU A 308 13.87 1.47 -6.64
CA LEU A 308 14.27 2.10 -7.90
C LEU A 308 15.75 1.89 -8.20
N ASN A 309 16.62 2.04 -7.20
CA ASN A 309 18.05 1.87 -7.38
C ASN A 309 18.40 0.39 -7.64
N THR A 310 17.75 -0.56 -6.94
CA THR A 310 17.99 -1.98 -7.20
C THR A 310 17.50 -2.41 -8.58
N ASP A 311 16.41 -1.86 -9.07
CA ASP A 311 15.89 -2.16 -10.42
C ASP A 311 16.81 -1.59 -11.52
N SER A 312 17.34 -0.38 -11.33
CA SER A 312 18.18 0.29 -12.33
C SER A 312 19.63 -0.19 -12.31
N MET A 313 20.25 -0.29 -11.14
CA MET A 313 21.70 -0.52 -10.97
C MET A 313 22.05 -1.98 -10.64
N GLY A 314 21.06 -2.82 -10.30
CA GLY A 314 21.26 -4.18 -9.80
C GLY A 314 21.14 -4.28 -8.28
N LEU A 315 21.03 -5.51 -7.76
CA LEU A 315 20.72 -5.73 -6.34
C LEU A 315 21.79 -5.17 -5.40
N LEU A 316 23.07 -5.43 -5.67
CA LEU A 316 24.16 -4.97 -4.82
C LEU A 316 24.41 -3.47 -4.95
N ASP A 317 24.66 -2.99 -6.17
CA ASP A 317 24.96 -1.58 -6.42
C ASP A 317 23.80 -0.68 -6.05
N GLY A 318 22.58 -1.10 -6.35
CA GLY A 318 21.36 -0.40 -5.98
C GLY A 318 21.15 -0.33 -4.47
N ALA A 319 21.41 -1.41 -3.73
CA ALA A 319 21.32 -1.43 -2.28
C ALA A 319 22.41 -0.54 -1.62
N VAL A 320 23.64 -0.60 -2.12
CA VAL A 320 24.74 0.27 -1.65
C VAL A 320 24.43 1.74 -1.93
N ASN A 321 23.97 2.06 -3.14
CA ASN A 321 23.63 3.43 -3.50
C ASN A 321 22.44 3.95 -2.68
N ALA A 322 21.41 3.12 -2.48
CA ALA A 322 20.29 3.48 -1.61
C ALA A 322 20.76 3.70 -0.17
N GLY A 323 21.60 2.80 0.37
CA GLY A 323 22.20 2.95 1.69
C GLY A 323 23.01 4.23 1.83
N PHE A 324 23.81 4.58 0.83
CA PHE A 324 24.56 5.82 0.80
C PHE A 324 23.64 7.05 0.75
N THR A 325 22.61 7.02 -0.10
CA THR A 325 21.62 8.09 -0.17
C THR A 325 20.90 8.29 1.16
N LEU A 326 20.51 7.20 1.82
CA LEU A 326 19.85 7.24 3.13
C LEU A 326 20.80 7.77 4.21
N HIS A 327 22.06 7.32 4.18
CA HIS A 327 23.08 7.77 5.11
C HIS A 327 23.38 9.26 4.94
N THR A 328 23.55 9.73 3.72
CA THR A 328 23.78 11.16 3.44
C THR A 328 22.60 12.02 3.89
N LYS A 329 21.36 11.57 3.65
CA LYS A 329 20.16 12.25 4.14
C LYS A 329 20.09 12.28 5.68
N ALA A 330 20.49 11.20 6.35
CA ALA A 330 20.48 11.12 7.81
C ALA A 330 21.57 11.99 8.47
N ILE A 331 22.70 12.23 7.77
CA ILE A 331 23.82 13.04 8.28
C ILE A 331 23.73 14.51 7.84
N GLN A 332 22.99 14.82 6.76
CA GLN A 332 22.82 16.22 6.37
C GLN A 332 22.29 16.99 7.58
N PRO A 333 23.10 17.91 8.15
CA PRO A 333 22.58 18.72 9.22
C PRO A 333 21.37 19.47 8.65
N PRO A 334 20.22 19.40 9.28
CA PRO A 334 19.22 20.41 9.07
C PRO A 334 19.93 21.73 9.24
N GLY A 335 19.57 22.77 8.45
CA GLY A 335 20.22 24.09 8.54
C GLY A 335 20.46 24.53 9.98
N PRO A 336 21.29 25.50 10.26
CA PRO A 336 22.02 25.69 11.53
C PRO A 336 21.21 25.66 12.83
N PHE A 337 19.90 25.42 12.77
CA PHE A 337 19.00 25.48 13.92
C PHE A 337 17.92 24.37 14.00
N VAL A 338 17.97 23.32 13.17
CA VAL A 338 16.94 22.26 13.18
C VAL A 338 17.57 20.89 13.43
N HIS A 339 17.30 20.31 14.61
CA HIS A 339 17.58 18.90 14.89
C HIS A 339 16.31 18.10 14.59
N GLY A 340 16.13 17.64 13.35
CA GLY A 340 15.07 16.74 12.94
C GLY A 340 15.69 15.40 12.50
N SER A 341 15.02 14.30 12.77
CA SER A 341 15.41 12.99 12.25
C SER A 341 14.60 12.67 10.98
N ILE A 342 15.29 12.30 9.90
CA ILE A 342 14.65 11.76 8.70
C ILE A 342 14.40 10.27 8.96
N GLN A 343 13.14 9.87 8.91
CA GLN A 343 12.74 8.48 9.05
C GLN A 343 12.12 7.99 7.73
N LEU A 344 12.64 6.88 7.23
CA LEU A 344 12.13 6.23 6.05
C LEU A 344 11.27 5.05 6.46
N VAL A 345 10.04 5.06 5.98
CA VAL A 345 9.16 3.90 6.14
C VAL A 345 9.57 2.86 5.10
N SER A 346 10.32 1.86 5.54
CA SER A 346 10.70 0.74 4.69
C SER A 346 9.52 -0.22 4.55
N LEU A 347 9.20 -0.58 3.30
CA LEU A 347 8.27 -1.67 2.98
C LEU A 347 8.65 -3.02 3.64
N ALA A 348 9.89 -3.16 4.14
CA ALA A 348 10.36 -4.36 4.81
C ALA A 348 9.78 -4.58 6.23
N ARG A 349 9.09 -3.59 6.81
CA ARG A 349 8.41 -3.73 8.11
C ARG A 349 6.89 -3.81 7.99
N PHE A 350 6.36 -4.32 6.89
CA PHE A 350 4.95 -4.73 6.80
C PHE A 350 4.58 -5.96 7.67
N SER A 351 5.46 -6.38 8.57
CA SER A 351 5.11 -7.22 9.71
C SER A 351 4.54 -6.35 10.84
N CYS A 352 3.64 -5.43 10.51
CA CYS A 352 2.69 -4.99 11.49
C CYS A 352 1.71 -6.16 11.60
N SER A 353 1.79 -6.90 12.68
CA SER A 353 0.79 -7.92 12.97
C SER A 353 -0.57 -7.22 12.79
N SER A 354 -1.43 -7.79 11.99
CA SER A 354 -2.80 -7.34 11.79
C SER A 354 -3.54 -7.15 13.12
N HIS A 355 -3.10 -7.81 14.20
CA HIS A 355 -3.51 -7.57 15.58
C HIS A 355 -3.28 -6.12 16.06
N THR A 356 -2.20 -5.46 15.60
CA THR A 356 -1.96 -4.04 15.93
C THR A 356 -2.95 -3.12 15.23
N LEU A 357 -3.32 -3.44 13.99
CA LEU A 357 -4.33 -2.68 13.25
C LEU A 357 -5.73 -2.88 13.83
N SER A 358 -6.11 -4.12 14.14
CA SER A 358 -7.37 -4.42 14.84
C SER A 358 -7.41 -3.75 16.20
N GLY A 359 -6.33 -3.82 16.99
CA GLY A 359 -6.24 -3.15 18.28
C GLY A 359 -6.31 -1.63 18.17
N LEU A 360 -5.67 -1.02 17.17
CA LEU A 360 -5.73 0.42 16.92
C LEU A 360 -7.10 0.88 16.42
N LEU A 361 -7.76 0.10 15.57
CA LEU A 361 -9.13 0.38 15.11
C LEU A 361 -10.16 0.13 16.21
N TRP A 362 -9.92 -0.82 17.14
CA TRP A 362 -10.75 -1.03 18.32
C TRP A 362 -10.56 0.05 19.39
N THR A 363 -9.35 0.58 19.55
CA THR A 363 -9.08 1.69 20.46
C THR A 363 -9.40 3.06 19.85
N CYS A 364 -9.36 3.20 18.54
CA CYS A 364 -10.07 4.22 17.83
C CYS A 364 -11.55 3.83 17.83
N HIS A 365 -12.25 4.08 18.94
CA HIS A 365 -13.66 4.40 18.83
C HIS A 365 -13.68 5.58 17.86
N PHE A 366 -13.89 5.30 16.56
CA PHE A 366 -14.50 6.31 15.73
C PHE A 366 -15.74 6.70 16.51
N PRO A 367 -15.89 7.92 16.96
CA PRO A 367 -17.20 8.38 17.34
C PRO A 367 -17.98 8.30 16.03
N LEU A 368 -18.67 7.20 15.84
CA LEU A 368 -19.87 7.15 15.04
C LEU A 368 -20.78 8.12 15.78
N GLY A 369 -20.52 9.42 15.52
CA GLY A 369 -21.48 10.43 15.83
C GLY A 369 -22.78 9.94 15.25
N ASP A 370 -23.86 10.11 16.00
CA ASP A 370 -25.23 9.75 15.69
C ASP A 370 -25.42 9.24 14.26
N HIS A 371 -25.85 8.01 14.10
CA HIS A 371 -26.00 7.25 12.84
C HIS A 371 -26.79 7.97 11.72
N SER A 372 -27.17 9.22 11.90
CA SER A 372 -27.91 10.05 10.94
C SER A 372 -27.03 10.97 10.06
N ALA A 373 -25.69 11.03 10.27
CA ALA A 373 -24.86 12.06 9.62
C ALA A 373 -23.66 11.51 8.83
N ILE A 374 -23.38 10.20 8.83
CA ILE A 374 -22.38 9.61 7.93
C ILE A 374 -23.15 8.87 6.84
N GLU A 375 -23.47 9.59 5.78
CA GLU A 375 -23.88 8.91 4.56
C GLU A 375 -22.78 7.95 4.11
N PRO A 376 -23.13 6.74 3.62
CA PRO A 376 -22.18 5.77 3.06
C PRO A 376 -21.33 6.32 1.89
N SER A 377 -21.66 7.51 1.40
CA SER A 377 -20.94 8.24 0.35
C SER A 377 -19.49 8.61 0.70
N SER A 378 -19.15 8.79 1.98
CA SER A 378 -17.77 9.16 2.36
C SER A 378 -16.78 7.98 2.27
N VAL A 379 -17.25 6.75 2.39
CA VAL A 379 -16.41 5.55 2.22
C VAL A 379 -16.34 5.11 0.76
N LYS A 380 -17.37 5.41 -0.04
CA LYS A 380 -17.35 5.16 -1.50
C LYS A 380 -16.25 5.92 -2.23
N LEU A 381 -15.73 7.00 -1.70
CA LEU A 381 -14.65 7.77 -2.31
C LEU A 381 -13.27 7.09 -2.26
N LEU A 382 -13.07 6.11 -1.37
CA LEU A 382 -11.84 5.31 -1.33
C LEU A 382 -11.84 4.17 -2.36
N VAL A 383 -12.99 3.86 -2.93
CA VAL A 383 -13.18 2.80 -3.94
C VAL A 383 -13.58 3.40 -5.30
N SER A 384 -13.77 4.74 -5.39
CA SER A 384 -14.17 5.33 -6.66
C SER A 384 -13.04 5.19 -7.67
N THR A 385 -13.28 4.33 -8.62
CA THR A 385 -12.70 4.34 -9.95
C THR A 385 -13.16 5.60 -10.69
N GLU A 386 -12.63 6.75 -10.41
CA GLU A 386 -12.62 7.89 -11.31
C GLU A 386 -11.24 8.51 -11.41
#